data_3e3102d24fcd150065f3bdd53eadb493
#
_entry.id   3e3102d24fcd150065f3bdd53eadb493
#
_cell.length_a   1.000
_cell.length_b   1.000
_cell.length_c   1.000
_cell.angle_alpha   90.00
_cell.angle_beta   90.00
_cell.angle_gamma   90.00
#
_symmetry.space_group_name_H-M   'P 1'
#
loop_
_entity.id
_entity.type
_entity.pdbx_description
1 polymer ?
#
loop_
_entity_poly.entity_id
_entity_poly.type
_entity_poly.pdbx_seq_one_letter_code
_entity_poly.pdbx_strand_id
1 'polypeptide(L)'
;MVSTDDVKRLRDETGAGVMDAKRALDEAAGSFDKAREILREKGIAQAAKRADRTTGQGMVEAYIHNQGRIGAMVELQCETDFVARTDGFRQLARDIAMQVAAMSPVALTPEEVPADAAGGTPEELALLTQAFIKDAGQTIGSLIQDQIAQTGENIRVARFSRFELGGQ
;
A
#
# COMPACT_ATOMS: atom_id res chain seq x y z
N MET A 1 12.14 27.58 -14.41
CA MET A 1 11.39 26.85 -15.45
C MET A 1 11.64 25.37 -15.22
N VAL A 2 10.63 24.56 -15.05
CA VAL A 2 10.76 23.12 -14.82
C VAL A 2 11.32 22.46 -16.08
N SER A 3 12.41 21.69 -15.96
CA SER A 3 13.03 21.00 -17.08
C SER A 3 12.35 19.64 -17.35
N THR A 4 12.54 19.11 -18.55
CA THR A 4 12.09 17.75 -18.90
C THR A 4 12.76 16.68 -18.04
N ASP A 5 14.01 16.92 -17.64
CA ASP A 5 14.77 16.00 -16.79
C ASP A 5 14.21 15.98 -15.36
N ASP A 6 13.81 17.15 -14.83
CA ASP A 6 13.14 17.23 -13.52
C ASP A 6 11.81 16.46 -13.52
N VAL A 7 11.02 16.61 -14.60
CA VAL A 7 9.75 15.87 -14.74
C VAL A 7 10.00 14.37 -14.80
N LYS A 8 11.00 13.95 -15.59
CA LYS A 8 11.37 12.52 -15.69
C LYS A 8 11.81 11.97 -14.34
N ARG A 9 12.69 12.70 -13.65
CA ARG A 9 13.18 12.29 -12.33
C ARG A 9 12.04 12.16 -11.31
N LEU A 10 11.15 13.16 -11.21
CA LEU A 10 10.02 13.09 -10.29
C LEU A 10 9.07 11.93 -10.63
N ARG A 11 8.83 11.70 -11.92
CA ARG A 11 8.05 10.55 -12.39
C ARG A 11 8.70 9.23 -11.98
N ASP A 12 10.00 9.08 -12.20
CA ASP A 12 10.73 7.85 -11.89
C ASP A 12 10.78 7.58 -10.37
N GLU A 13 10.81 8.64 -9.55
CA GLU A 13 10.76 8.56 -8.09
C GLU A 13 9.35 8.25 -7.55
N THR A 14 8.30 8.76 -8.18
CA THR A 14 6.92 8.69 -7.63
C THR A 14 5.98 7.74 -8.38
N GLY A 15 6.38 7.28 -9.56
CA GLY A 15 5.50 6.51 -10.45
C GLY A 15 4.34 7.31 -11.06
N ALA A 16 4.25 8.61 -10.82
CA ALA A 16 3.19 9.48 -11.34
C ALA A 16 3.22 9.59 -12.87
N GLY A 17 2.08 9.91 -13.49
CA GLY A 17 2.02 10.23 -14.90
C GLY A 17 2.87 11.46 -15.25
N VAL A 18 3.42 11.50 -16.46
CA VAL A 18 4.29 12.62 -16.94
C VAL A 18 3.62 13.98 -16.76
N MET A 19 2.33 14.08 -17.07
CA MET A 19 1.58 15.34 -16.96
C MET A 19 1.28 15.72 -15.51
N ASP A 20 1.10 14.73 -14.62
CA ASP A 20 0.90 14.97 -13.20
C ASP A 20 2.20 15.41 -12.53
N ALA A 21 3.31 14.75 -12.84
CA ALA A 21 4.64 15.14 -12.39
C ALA A 21 4.99 16.57 -12.83
N LYS A 22 4.73 16.92 -14.09
CA LYS A 22 4.96 18.28 -14.60
C LYS A 22 4.11 19.31 -13.84
N ARG A 23 2.80 19.08 -13.73
CA ARG A 23 1.89 19.98 -13.00
C ARG A 23 2.29 20.16 -11.53
N ALA A 24 2.67 19.07 -10.88
CA ALA A 24 3.11 19.13 -9.49
C ALA A 24 4.40 19.96 -9.34
N LEU A 25 5.37 19.82 -10.24
CA LEU A 25 6.60 20.63 -10.23
C LEU A 25 6.32 22.11 -10.54
N ASP A 26 5.44 22.39 -11.49
CA ASP A 26 5.05 23.78 -11.81
C ASP A 26 4.36 24.42 -10.60
N GLU A 27 3.42 23.74 -9.95
CA GLU A 27 2.69 24.16 -8.74
C GLU A 27 3.64 24.34 -7.53
N ALA A 28 4.63 23.45 -7.41
CA ALA A 28 5.66 23.49 -6.37
C ALA A 28 6.79 24.49 -6.66
N ALA A 29 6.72 25.27 -7.74
CA ALA A 29 7.78 26.19 -8.19
C ALA A 29 9.15 25.51 -8.31
N GLY A 30 9.18 24.24 -8.75
CA GLY A 30 10.39 23.43 -8.93
C GLY A 30 10.88 22.71 -7.68
N SER A 31 10.22 22.84 -6.54
CA SER A 31 10.57 22.11 -5.32
C SER A 31 10.12 20.66 -5.42
N PHE A 32 11.07 19.72 -5.41
CA PHE A 32 10.78 18.28 -5.48
C PHE A 32 9.99 17.78 -4.26
N ASP A 33 10.34 18.25 -3.05
CA ASP A 33 9.65 17.83 -1.82
C ASP A 33 8.18 18.24 -1.81
N LYS A 34 7.90 19.50 -2.21
CA LYS A 34 6.53 19.98 -2.35
C LYS A 34 5.78 19.28 -3.49
N ALA A 35 6.45 19.00 -4.60
CA ALA A 35 5.85 18.29 -5.72
C ALA A 35 5.46 16.85 -5.36
N ARG A 36 6.30 16.15 -4.57
CA ARG A 36 5.96 14.81 -4.03
C ARG A 36 4.73 14.88 -3.13
N GLU A 37 4.66 15.87 -2.23
CA GLU A 37 3.49 16.04 -1.35
C GLU A 37 2.22 16.30 -2.15
N ILE A 38 2.24 17.18 -3.14
CA ILE A 38 1.13 17.44 -4.06
C ILE A 38 0.70 16.17 -4.78
N LEU A 39 1.65 15.37 -5.28
CA LEU A 39 1.35 14.10 -5.94
C LEU A 39 0.74 13.09 -4.98
N ARG A 40 1.24 13.02 -3.75
CA ARG A 40 0.71 12.15 -2.70
C ARG A 40 -0.73 12.53 -2.35
N GLU A 41 -1.03 13.79 -2.10
CA GLU A 41 -2.40 14.28 -1.82
C GLU A 41 -3.36 13.99 -2.99
N LYS A 42 -2.92 14.23 -4.23
CA LYS A 42 -3.70 13.91 -5.42
C LYS A 42 -3.92 12.40 -5.58
N GLY A 43 -2.92 11.58 -5.25
CA GLY A 43 -3.01 10.13 -5.25
C GLY A 43 -4.06 9.63 -4.26
N ILE A 44 -4.06 10.14 -3.02
CA ILE A 44 -5.05 9.83 -1.99
C ILE A 44 -6.46 10.18 -2.46
N ALA A 45 -6.65 11.38 -3.01
CA ALA A 45 -7.96 11.81 -3.51
C ALA A 45 -8.46 10.96 -4.71
N GLN A 46 -7.55 10.49 -5.56
CA GLN A 46 -7.89 9.60 -6.66
C GLN A 46 -8.20 8.17 -6.17
N ALA A 47 -7.46 7.67 -5.19
CA ALA A 47 -7.72 6.37 -4.57
C ALA A 47 -9.11 6.35 -3.92
N ALA A 48 -9.47 7.40 -3.18
CA ALA A 48 -10.80 7.55 -2.58
C ALA A 48 -11.93 7.49 -3.61
N LYS A 49 -11.75 8.12 -4.79
CA LYS A 49 -12.74 8.08 -5.90
C LYS A 49 -12.89 6.69 -6.53
N ARG A 50 -11.92 5.81 -6.35
CA ARG A 50 -11.90 4.46 -6.91
C ARG A 50 -12.30 3.38 -5.91
N ALA A 51 -12.44 3.73 -4.63
CA ALA A 51 -12.69 2.79 -3.54
C ALA A 51 -13.95 1.90 -3.78
N ASP A 52 -14.97 2.45 -4.46
CA ASP A 52 -16.21 1.73 -4.76
C ASP A 52 -16.14 0.84 -6.02
N ARG A 53 -15.02 0.87 -6.75
CA ARG A 53 -14.88 0.02 -7.93
C ARG A 53 -14.69 -1.43 -7.54
N THR A 54 -15.37 -2.31 -8.27
CA THR A 54 -15.30 -3.75 -8.04
C THR A 54 -13.90 -4.29 -8.31
N THR A 55 -13.37 -5.05 -7.37
CA THR A 55 -12.10 -5.74 -7.47
C THR A 55 -12.32 -7.24 -7.50
N GLY A 56 -12.30 -7.82 -8.70
CA GLY A 56 -12.57 -9.26 -8.90
C GLY A 56 -11.35 -10.06 -9.32
N GLN A 57 -10.20 -9.41 -9.49
CA GLN A 57 -8.93 -10.02 -9.83
C GLN A 57 -7.93 -9.81 -8.70
N GLY A 58 -6.78 -10.43 -8.76
CA GLY A 58 -5.74 -10.27 -7.74
C GLY A 58 -4.94 -11.54 -7.54
N MET A 59 -4.40 -11.70 -6.34
CA MET A 59 -3.63 -12.88 -5.96
C MET A 59 -3.74 -13.16 -4.47
N VAL A 60 -3.45 -14.40 -4.11
CA VAL A 60 -3.15 -14.82 -2.74
C VAL A 60 -1.64 -14.97 -2.63
N GLU A 61 -1.02 -14.23 -1.73
CA GLU A 61 0.41 -14.31 -1.44
C GLU A 61 0.61 -14.93 -0.06
N ALA A 62 1.63 -15.78 0.06
CA ALA A 62 2.02 -16.40 1.31
C ALA A 62 3.46 -16.01 1.67
N TYR A 63 3.68 -15.73 2.96
CA TYR A 63 5.00 -15.47 3.50
C TYR A 63 5.25 -16.39 4.70
N ILE A 64 6.33 -17.16 4.62
CA ILE A 64 6.75 -18.08 5.68
C ILE A 64 8.03 -17.55 6.30
N HIS A 65 8.06 -17.43 7.61
CA HIS A 65 9.16 -16.88 8.39
C HIS A 65 9.67 -17.87 9.43
N ASN A 66 10.92 -17.63 9.87
CA ASN A 66 11.53 -18.33 11.00
C ASN A 66 11.45 -19.88 10.87
N GLN A 67 11.93 -20.40 9.72
CA GLN A 67 11.98 -21.84 9.45
C GLN A 67 10.61 -22.55 9.56
N GLY A 68 9.55 -21.88 9.11
CA GLY A 68 8.21 -22.44 9.12
C GLY A 68 7.43 -22.24 10.42
N ARG A 69 7.93 -21.45 11.36
CA ARG A 69 7.26 -21.21 12.64
C ARG A 69 6.18 -20.14 12.60
N ILE A 70 6.27 -19.22 11.64
CA ILE A 70 5.28 -18.17 11.38
C ILE A 70 4.90 -18.20 9.91
N GLY A 71 3.62 -18.16 9.62
CA GLY A 71 3.09 -18.06 8.27
C GLY A 71 1.99 -17.02 8.17
N ALA A 72 1.96 -16.29 7.06
CA ALA A 72 0.89 -15.37 6.73
C ALA A 72 0.42 -15.59 5.31
N MET A 73 -0.88 -15.43 5.08
CA MET A 73 -1.50 -15.40 3.76
C MET A 73 -2.32 -14.13 3.63
N VAL A 74 -2.24 -13.49 2.46
CA VAL A 74 -2.95 -12.25 2.15
C VAL A 74 -3.63 -12.39 0.80
N GLU A 75 -4.92 -12.05 0.73
CA GLU A 75 -5.64 -11.87 -0.52
C GLU A 75 -5.62 -10.39 -0.88
N LEU A 76 -4.84 -10.04 -1.91
CA LEU A 76 -4.77 -8.69 -2.48
C LEU A 76 -5.54 -8.67 -3.79
N GLN A 77 -6.50 -7.75 -3.91
CA GLN A 77 -7.40 -7.63 -5.04
C GLN A 77 -7.16 -6.35 -5.84
N CYS A 78 -7.41 -6.42 -7.15
CA CYS A 78 -7.42 -5.30 -8.09
C CYS A 78 -8.55 -5.47 -9.12
N GLU A 79 -8.70 -4.52 -10.06
CA GLU A 79 -9.78 -4.55 -11.03
C GLU A 79 -9.50 -5.54 -12.17
N THR A 80 -8.26 -5.63 -12.68
CA THR A 80 -7.89 -6.46 -13.82
C THR A 80 -6.77 -7.45 -13.53
N ASP A 81 -6.73 -8.53 -14.31
CA ASP A 81 -5.63 -9.51 -14.27
C ASP A 81 -4.31 -8.93 -14.81
N PHE A 82 -4.36 -7.88 -15.63
CA PHE A 82 -3.16 -7.17 -16.09
C PHE A 82 -2.38 -6.56 -14.93
N VAL A 83 -3.06 -5.84 -14.02
CA VAL A 83 -2.44 -5.28 -12.83
C VAL A 83 -1.99 -6.37 -11.88
N ALA A 84 -2.78 -7.43 -11.66
CA ALA A 84 -2.43 -8.55 -10.80
C ALA A 84 -1.11 -9.25 -11.20
N ARG A 85 -0.73 -9.19 -12.48
CA ARG A 85 0.49 -9.81 -13.01
C ARG A 85 1.71 -8.90 -12.98
N THR A 86 1.57 -7.62 -12.65
CA THR A 86 2.70 -6.69 -12.58
C THR A 86 3.62 -7.01 -11.40
N ASP A 87 4.90 -6.72 -11.57
CA ASP A 87 5.90 -6.92 -10.51
C ASP A 87 5.60 -6.03 -9.29
N GLY A 88 5.13 -4.79 -9.51
CA GLY A 88 4.73 -3.87 -8.43
C GLY A 88 3.60 -4.42 -7.57
N PHE A 89 2.56 -4.98 -8.18
CA PHE A 89 1.44 -5.59 -7.46
C PHE A 89 1.88 -6.83 -6.66
N ARG A 90 2.70 -7.70 -7.25
CA ARG A 90 3.25 -8.88 -6.58
C ARG A 90 4.16 -8.51 -5.42
N GLN A 91 4.99 -7.49 -5.61
CA GLN A 91 5.86 -7.00 -4.53
C GLN A 91 5.03 -6.41 -3.38
N LEU A 92 3.99 -5.63 -3.68
CA LEU A 92 3.06 -5.12 -2.67
C LEU A 92 2.40 -6.27 -1.88
N ALA A 93 1.89 -7.29 -2.56
CA ALA A 93 1.28 -8.45 -1.91
C ALA A 93 2.26 -9.15 -0.95
N ARG A 94 3.51 -9.34 -1.38
CA ARG A 94 4.57 -9.93 -0.58
C ARG A 94 4.95 -9.07 0.64
N ASP A 95 5.05 -7.76 0.45
CA ASP A 95 5.35 -6.82 1.53
C ASP A 95 4.24 -6.80 2.58
N ILE A 96 2.98 -6.86 2.16
CA ILE A 96 1.83 -6.96 3.07
C ILE A 96 1.83 -8.30 3.81
N ALA A 97 2.08 -9.42 3.14
CA ALA A 97 2.14 -10.73 3.79
C ALA A 97 3.27 -10.79 4.84
N MET A 98 4.42 -10.19 4.54
CA MET A 98 5.53 -10.07 5.47
C MET A 98 5.18 -9.17 6.66
N GLN A 99 4.48 -8.05 6.44
CA GLN A 99 3.97 -7.17 7.49
C GLN A 99 3.04 -7.93 8.44
N VAL A 100 2.08 -8.70 7.89
CA VAL A 100 1.16 -9.52 8.69
C VAL A 100 1.93 -10.53 9.55
N ALA A 101 2.93 -11.21 8.98
CA ALA A 101 3.75 -12.16 9.72
C ALA A 101 4.51 -11.50 10.87
N ALA A 102 5.08 -10.30 10.64
CA ALA A 102 5.92 -9.60 11.59
C ALA A 102 5.13 -8.87 12.69
N MET A 103 4.04 -8.20 12.34
CA MET A 103 3.35 -7.26 13.22
C MET A 103 2.05 -7.79 13.81
N SER A 104 1.60 -8.98 13.40
CA SER A 104 0.40 -9.66 13.94
C SER A 104 -0.85 -8.78 14.01
N PRO A 105 -1.25 -8.08 12.94
CA PRO A 105 -2.47 -7.29 12.97
C PRO A 105 -3.68 -8.20 13.24
N VAL A 106 -4.72 -7.66 13.89
CA VAL A 106 -5.94 -8.38 14.21
C VAL A 106 -7.12 -8.02 13.32
N ALA A 107 -7.03 -6.89 12.60
CA ALA A 107 -8.05 -6.38 11.70
C ALA A 107 -7.42 -5.62 10.52
N LEU A 108 -8.23 -5.27 9.51
CA LEU A 108 -7.77 -4.43 8.40
C LEU A 108 -7.75 -2.96 8.78
N THR A 109 -8.83 -2.47 9.41
CA THR A 109 -8.99 -1.08 9.80
C THR A 109 -9.17 -0.95 11.32
N PRO A 110 -8.90 0.23 11.91
CA PRO A 110 -9.09 0.46 13.35
C PRO A 110 -10.51 0.21 13.83
N GLU A 111 -11.52 0.48 12.98
CA GLU A 111 -12.93 0.31 13.31
C GLU A 111 -13.33 -1.17 13.44
N GLU A 112 -12.56 -2.06 12.80
CA GLU A 112 -12.77 -3.53 12.83
C GLU A 112 -12.05 -4.20 14.00
N VAL A 113 -11.19 -3.47 14.72
CA VAL A 113 -10.45 -4.02 15.87
C VAL A 113 -11.43 -4.31 17.00
N PRO A 114 -11.49 -5.55 17.54
CA PRO A 114 -12.35 -5.88 18.67
C PRO A 114 -12.05 -4.99 19.89
N ALA A 115 -13.10 -4.54 20.58
CA ALA A 115 -12.96 -3.64 21.74
C ALA A 115 -12.17 -4.26 22.90
N ASP A 116 -12.11 -5.58 22.96
CA ASP A 116 -11.36 -6.37 23.96
C ASP A 116 -10.00 -6.85 23.43
N ALA A 117 -9.59 -6.41 22.25
CA ALA A 117 -8.29 -6.77 21.71
C ALA A 117 -7.15 -6.25 22.61
N ALA A 118 -6.24 -7.15 22.95
CA ALA A 118 -5.07 -6.80 23.75
C ALA A 118 -3.85 -6.55 22.85
N GLY A 119 -2.88 -5.78 23.34
CA GLY A 119 -1.57 -5.65 22.70
C GLY A 119 -1.29 -4.32 22.01
N GLY A 120 -2.22 -3.36 22.02
CA GLY A 120 -2.00 -2.04 21.44
C GLY A 120 -3.26 -1.22 21.25
N THR A 121 -3.12 -0.03 20.65
CA THR A 121 -4.25 0.79 20.21
C THR A 121 -4.88 0.20 18.95
N PRO A 122 -6.14 0.57 18.62
CA PRO A 122 -6.75 0.13 17.37
C PRO A 122 -5.90 0.44 16.13
N GLU A 123 -5.23 1.58 16.11
CA GLU A 123 -4.33 1.99 15.02
C GLU A 123 -3.09 1.11 14.90
N GLU A 124 -2.55 0.63 16.02
CA GLU A 124 -1.40 -0.29 16.05
C GLU A 124 -1.79 -1.72 15.68
N LEU A 125 -3.03 -2.12 15.97
CA LEU A 125 -3.55 -3.46 15.72
C LEU A 125 -4.19 -3.63 14.34
N ALA A 126 -4.47 -2.53 13.63
CA ALA A 126 -5.05 -2.56 12.29
C ALA A 126 -3.96 -2.53 11.21
N LEU A 127 -4.02 -3.46 10.27
CA LEU A 127 -3.01 -3.64 9.22
C LEU A 127 -2.74 -2.36 8.42
N LEU A 128 -3.80 -1.66 8.00
CA LEU A 128 -3.66 -0.51 7.08
C LEU A 128 -3.02 0.72 7.73
N THR A 129 -3.11 0.85 9.04
CA THR A 129 -2.53 1.97 9.80
C THR A 129 -1.15 1.67 10.39
N GLN A 130 -0.72 0.41 10.37
CA GLN A 130 0.62 0.04 10.83
C GLN A 130 1.71 0.69 9.97
N ALA A 131 2.76 1.17 10.63
CA ALA A 131 3.99 1.59 9.97
C ALA A 131 4.63 0.38 9.26
N PHE A 132 5.07 0.58 8.03
CA PHE A 132 5.68 -0.48 7.23
C PHE A 132 7.04 -0.90 7.82
N ILE A 133 7.25 -2.18 8.00
CA ILE A 133 8.46 -2.72 8.65
C ILE A 133 9.76 -2.41 7.90
N LYS A 134 9.70 -2.16 6.59
CA LYS A 134 10.88 -1.78 5.79
C LYS A 134 11.07 -0.27 5.70
N ASP A 135 10.04 0.52 5.96
CA ASP A 135 10.07 1.97 5.91
C ASP A 135 9.02 2.57 6.86
N ALA A 136 9.44 2.91 8.07
CA ALA A 136 8.57 3.46 9.09
C ALA A 136 7.96 4.84 8.75
N GLY A 137 8.42 5.49 7.70
CA GLY A 137 7.83 6.73 7.17
C GLY A 137 6.54 6.52 6.37
N GLN A 138 6.18 5.26 6.09
CA GLN A 138 4.98 4.89 5.34
C GLN A 138 4.12 3.91 6.13
N THR A 139 2.81 3.91 5.88
CA THR A 139 1.89 2.89 6.38
C THR A 139 1.57 1.89 5.27
N ILE A 140 1.02 0.73 5.64
CA ILE A 140 0.52 -0.24 4.65
C ILE A 140 -0.58 0.40 3.78
N GLY A 141 -1.46 1.20 4.38
CA GLY A 141 -2.48 1.94 3.62
C GLY A 141 -1.86 2.90 2.60
N SER A 142 -0.78 3.62 2.95
CA SER A 142 -0.11 4.52 1.99
C SER A 142 0.56 3.77 0.84
N LEU A 143 1.16 2.60 1.10
CA LEU A 143 1.72 1.76 0.02
C LEU A 143 0.65 1.31 -0.99
N ILE A 144 -0.53 0.95 -0.50
CA ILE A 144 -1.66 0.58 -1.35
C ILE A 144 -2.12 1.80 -2.17
N GLN A 145 -2.23 2.97 -1.56
CA GLN A 145 -2.61 4.22 -2.24
C GLN A 145 -1.61 4.59 -3.34
N ASP A 146 -0.32 4.44 -3.09
CA ASP A 146 0.72 4.67 -4.09
C ASP A 146 0.56 3.72 -5.27
N GLN A 147 0.27 2.45 -5.02
CA GLN A 147 0.04 1.48 -6.09
C GLN A 147 -1.25 1.77 -6.88
N ILE A 148 -2.32 2.24 -6.22
CA ILE A 148 -3.54 2.72 -6.88
C ILE A 148 -3.23 3.92 -7.78
N ALA A 149 -2.41 4.85 -7.32
CA ALA A 149 -2.01 6.02 -8.11
C ALA A 149 -1.20 5.62 -9.35
N GLN A 150 -0.30 4.65 -9.22
CA GLN A 150 0.55 4.15 -10.32
C GLN A 150 -0.24 3.37 -11.36
N THR A 151 -1.14 2.48 -10.93
CA THR A 151 -1.88 1.58 -11.83
C THR A 151 -3.16 2.20 -12.38
N GLY A 152 -3.73 3.16 -11.66
CA GLY A 152 -5.04 3.71 -11.98
C GLY A 152 -6.21 2.81 -11.62
N GLU A 153 -5.97 1.68 -10.96
CA GLU A 153 -6.99 0.73 -10.51
C GLU A 153 -7.19 0.78 -8.99
N ASN A 154 -8.40 0.42 -8.56
CA ASN A 154 -8.67 0.15 -7.15
C ASN A 154 -7.88 -1.10 -6.71
N ILE A 155 -7.22 -1.01 -5.57
CA ILE A 155 -6.49 -2.14 -4.96
C ILE A 155 -6.86 -2.18 -3.49
N ARG A 156 -7.17 -3.38 -3.00
CA ARG A 156 -7.51 -3.58 -1.59
C ARG A 156 -7.02 -4.93 -1.06
N VAL A 157 -6.73 -4.98 0.22
CA VAL A 157 -6.63 -6.23 0.95
C VAL A 157 -8.04 -6.71 1.26
N ALA A 158 -8.40 -7.89 0.75
CA ALA A 158 -9.72 -8.47 1.02
C ALA A 158 -9.73 -9.16 2.38
N ARG A 159 -8.69 -9.89 2.69
CA ARG A 159 -8.51 -10.61 3.96
C ARG A 159 -7.06 -11.06 4.13
N PHE A 160 -6.73 -11.45 5.35
CA PHE A 160 -5.47 -12.11 5.68
C PHE A 160 -5.67 -13.16 6.78
N SER A 161 -4.69 -14.04 6.91
CA SER A 161 -4.58 -15.00 8.01
C SER A 161 -3.14 -15.11 8.45
N ARG A 162 -2.92 -15.27 9.74
CA ARG A 162 -1.60 -15.49 10.33
C ARG A 162 -1.63 -16.72 11.22
N PHE A 163 -0.58 -17.52 11.10
CA PHE A 163 -0.35 -18.69 11.94
C PHE A 163 1.01 -18.58 12.61
N GLU A 164 1.07 -18.98 13.87
CA GLU A 164 2.29 -19.07 14.61
C GLU A 164 2.31 -20.39 15.38
N LEU A 165 3.40 -21.14 15.25
CA LEU A 165 3.54 -22.43 15.92
C LEU A 165 3.51 -22.24 17.43
N GLY A 166 2.54 -22.88 18.10
CA GLY A 166 2.31 -22.75 19.54
C GLY A 166 1.55 -21.48 19.94
N GLY A 167 1.11 -20.64 18.99
CA GLY A 167 0.17 -19.54 19.21
C GLY A 167 -1.25 -20.07 19.42
N GLN A 168 -2.06 -19.29 20.15
CA GLN A 168 -3.51 -19.53 20.29
C GLN A 168 -4.26 -18.67 19.30
#